data_18bd1132f165bef18565c7ebc72f0db5
#
_entry.id   18bd1132f165bef18565c7ebc72f0db5
#
_cell.length_a   1.000
_cell.length_b   1.000
_cell.length_c   1.000
_cell.angle_alpha   90.00
_cell.angle_beta   90.00
_cell.angle_gamma   90.00
#
_symmetry.space_group_name_H-M   'P 1'
#
loop_
_entity.id
_entity.type
_entity.pdbx_description
1 polymer ?
#
loop_
_entity_poly.entity_id
_entity_poly.type
_entity_poly.pdbx_seq_one_letter_code
_entity_poly.pdbx_strand_id
1 'polypeptide(L)'
;SLTSEEGSWLEWLPQETILFENSNYIKKNSLHVNTNGRLMVGEMLFLGRHAMGEINTKGTIREIWEIFFDDRLIWLDNFYIDDMDFIVKHPAGLNGANAFASIVYTSANVLNYIDEARKIIKEFKNIRIGITVIDNVFICKMLSCDQYLLRKYYGIIWAKFRKLFGNYQATLPRLWYV
;
A
#
# COMPACT_ATOMS: atom_id res chain seq x y z
N SER A 1 -11.10 -8.76 7.49
CA SER A 1 -12.05 -8.23 6.51
C SER A 1 -12.49 -6.82 6.89
N LEU A 2 -12.72 -5.95 5.91
CA LEU A 2 -13.24 -4.58 6.07
C LEU A 2 -14.40 -4.40 5.11
N THR A 3 -15.46 -3.72 5.57
CA THR A 3 -16.62 -3.42 4.74
C THR A 3 -16.92 -1.91 4.78
N SER A 4 -17.00 -1.30 3.61
CA SER A 4 -17.47 0.08 3.43
C SER A 4 -18.93 0.02 2.94
N GLU A 5 -19.84 0.39 3.81
CA GLU A 5 -21.27 0.39 3.52
C GLU A 5 -21.66 1.50 2.54
N GLU A 6 -22.90 1.45 2.05
CA GLU A 6 -23.43 2.43 1.11
C GLU A 6 -23.23 3.87 1.60
N GLY A 7 -22.65 4.71 0.74
CA GLY A 7 -22.37 6.13 1.02
C GLY A 7 -21.30 6.38 2.07
N SER A 8 -20.70 5.35 2.68
CA SER A 8 -19.69 5.52 3.72
C SER A 8 -18.31 5.83 3.14
N TRP A 9 -17.43 6.34 4.00
CA TRP A 9 -15.99 6.46 3.79
C TRP A 9 -15.25 5.71 4.87
N LEU A 10 -14.46 4.71 4.49
CA LEU A 10 -13.63 3.95 5.41
C LEU A 10 -12.16 4.13 5.07
N GLU A 11 -11.36 4.47 6.07
CA GLU A 11 -9.90 4.50 5.98
C GLU A 11 -9.28 3.47 6.92
N TRP A 12 -8.31 2.72 6.42
CA TRP A 12 -7.45 1.88 7.24
C TRP A 12 -5.99 2.12 6.93
N LEU A 13 -5.34 2.89 7.79
CA LEU A 13 -3.94 3.30 7.72
C LEU A 13 -3.15 2.64 8.85
N PRO A 14 -2.63 1.41 8.64
CA PRO A 14 -1.80 0.74 9.63
C PRO A 14 -0.40 1.37 9.71
N GLN A 15 0.28 1.10 10.81
CA GLN A 15 1.73 1.29 10.90
C GLN A 15 2.45 0.21 10.07
N GLU A 16 3.75 0.39 9.88
CA GLU A 16 4.58 -0.57 9.18
C GLU A 16 4.61 -1.95 9.85
N THR A 17 4.57 -2.99 9.05
CA THR A 17 4.86 -4.36 9.46
C THR A 17 6.34 -4.64 9.21
N ILE A 18 7.10 -4.93 10.26
CA ILE A 18 8.53 -5.25 10.16
C ILE A 18 8.69 -6.77 10.16
N LEU A 19 9.22 -7.30 9.09
CA LEU A 19 9.46 -8.72 8.90
C LEU A 19 10.90 -9.06 9.31
N PHE A 20 11.05 -9.75 10.42
CA PHE A 20 12.35 -10.20 10.95
C PHE A 20 12.93 -11.33 10.10
N GLU A 21 14.24 -11.54 10.21
CA GLU A 21 14.92 -12.66 9.56
C GLU A 21 14.23 -14.00 9.87
N ASN A 22 14.08 -14.86 8.89
CA ASN A 22 13.38 -16.15 8.95
C ASN A 22 11.86 -16.06 9.25
N SER A 23 11.23 -14.89 9.14
CA SER A 23 9.78 -14.79 9.33
C SER A 23 9.02 -15.49 8.22
N ASN A 24 7.93 -16.17 8.59
CA ASN A 24 6.94 -16.71 7.66
C ASN A 24 5.66 -15.87 7.81
N TYR A 25 5.48 -14.92 6.89
CA TYR A 25 4.39 -13.96 6.97
C TYR A 25 3.30 -14.30 5.96
N ILE A 26 2.09 -14.47 6.46
CA ILE A 26 0.90 -14.66 5.62
C ILE A 26 -0.16 -13.66 6.07
N LYS A 27 -0.61 -12.82 5.15
CA LYS A 27 -1.71 -11.88 5.40
C LYS A 27 -2.73 -11.96 4.27
N LYS A 28 -4.00 -12.01 4.64
CA LYS A 28 -5.11 -11.90 3.70
C LYS A 28 -5.98 -10.70 4.08
N ASN A 29 -6.15 -9.80 3.12
CA ASN A 29 -7.03 -8.65 3.19
C ASN A 29 -8.25 -8.91 2.30
N SER A 30 -9.44 -8.96 2.90
CA SER A 30 -10.71 -9.08 2.20
C SER A 30 -11.50 -7.80 2.40
N LEU A 31 -11.74 -7.07 1.32
CA LEU A 31 -12.28 -5.72 1.31
C LEU A 31 -13.58 -5.70 0.53
N HIS A 32 -14.65 -5.26 1.17
CA HIS A 32 -15.98 -5.19 0.58
C HIS A 32 -16.43 -3.74 0.48
N VAL A 33 -16.89 -3.32 -0.68
CA VAL A 33 -17.38 -1.97 -0.93
C VAL A 33 -18.75 -2.06 -1.59
N ASN A 34 -19.73 -1.52 -0.89
CA ASN A 34 -21.10 -1.45 -1.42
C ASN A 34 -21.27 -0.21 -2.31
N THR A 35 -22.33 -0.20 -3.10
CA THR A 35 -22.69 0.91 -3.99
C THR A 35 -22.53 2.26 -3.29
N ASN A 36 -21.85 3.22 -3.92
CA ASN A 36 -21.49 4.53 -3.36
C ASN A 36 -20.61 4.50 -2.10
N GLY A 37 -20.20 3.32 -1.60
CA GLY A 37 -19.17 3.21 -0.58
C GLY A 37 -17.80 3.59 -1.12
N ARG A 38 -16.91 4.04 -0.24
CA ARG A 38 -15.53 4.43 -0.57
C ARG A 38 -14.60 3.85 0.46
N LEU A 39 -13.56 3.19 0.01
CA LEU A 39 -12.58 2.54 0.88
C LEU A 39 -11.16 2.92 0.47
N MET A 40 -10.37 3.44 1.42
CA MET A 40 -8.93 3.67 1.25
C MET A 40 -8.16 2.89 2.28
N VAL A 41 -7.35 1.96 1.83
CA VAL A 41 -6.57 1.05 2.67
C VAL A 41 -5.12 1.00 2.23
N GLY A 42 -4.23 0.65 3.14
CA GLY A 42 -2.84 0.48 2.80
C GLY A 42 -2.12 -0.58 3.61
N GLU A 43 -0.90 -0.85 3.19
CA GLU A 43 0.04 -1.71 3.87
C GLU A 43 1.45 -1.21 3.60
N MET A 44 2.33 -1.40 4.58
CA MET A 44 3.74 -1.07 4.46
C MET A 44 4.55 -2.18 5.12
N LEU A 45 5.46 -2.78 4.35
CA LEU A 45 6.29 -3.90 4.77
C LEU A 45 7.76 -3.52 4.72
N PHE A 46 8.47 -3.75 5.82
CA PHE A 46 9.90 -3.54 5.95
C PHE A 46 10.62 -4.89 6.11
N LEU A 47 11.63 -5.12 5.30
CA LEU A 47 12.44 -6.34 5.33
C LEU A 47 13.62 -6.15 6.29
N GLY A 48 13.44 -6.65 7.52
CA GLY A 48 14.43 -6.53 8.59
C GLY A 48 14.41 -5.19 9.35
N ARG A 49 15.04 -5.20 10.50
CA ARG A 49 15.24 -4.01 11.36
C ARG A 49 16.53 -3.31 10.98
N HIS A 50 16.56 -2.57 9.87
CA HIS A 50 17.77 -1.94 9.38
C HIS A 50 18.46 -1.02 10.41
N ALA A 51 17.68 -0.33 11.24
CA ALA A 51 18.21 0.49 12.33
C ALA A 51 19.02 -0.32 13.37
N MET A 52 18.82 -1.65 13.43
CA MET A 52 19.52 -2.58 14.30
C MET A 52 20.56 -3.42 13.53
N GLY A 53 20.83 -3.09 12.25
CA GLY A 53 21.76 -3.82 11.41
C GLY A 53 21.24 -5.15 10.86
N GLU A 54 19.94 -5.45 11.05
CA GLU A 54 19.32 -6.68 10.54
C GLU A 54 18.85 -6.50 9.10
N ILE A 55 19.30 -7.40 8.22
CA ILE A 55 18.85 -7.51 6.83
C ILE A 55 18.10 -8.83 6.70
N ASN A 56 16.81 -8.77 6.31
CA ASN A 56 16.03 -9.97 6.10
C ASN A 56 16.38 -10.56 4.72
N THR A 57 17.07 -11.69 4.74
CA THR A 57 17.48 -12.46 3.54
C THR A 57 16.79 -13.82 3.44
N LYS A 58 16.07 -14.24 4.48
CA LYS A 58 15.41 -15.53 4.57
C LYS A 58 13.99 -15.39 5.11
N GLY A 59 13.14 -16.33 4.73
CA GLY A 59 11.74 -16.35 5.15
C GLY A 59 10.80 -16.32 3.97
N THR A 60 9.52 -16.31 4.24
CA THR A 60 8.47 -16.25 3.22
C THR A 60 7.51 -15.12 3.48
N ILE A 61 7.03 -14.51 2.41
CA ILE A 61 5.97 -13.50 2.46
C ILE A 61 4.86 -13.96 1.53
N ARG A 62 3.63 -13.97 2.02
CA ARG A 62 2.45 -14.09 1.20
C ARG A 62 1.42 -13.06 1.62
N GLU A 63 1.15 -12.12 0.74
CA GLU A 63 0.13 -11.11 0.94
C GLU A 63 -0.95 -11.25 -0.13
N ILE A 64 -2.19 -11.43 0.30
CA ILE A 64 -3.33 -11.61 -0.57
C ILE A 64 -4.29 -10.44 -0.33
N TRP A 65 -4.72 -9.82 -1.42
CA TRP A 65 -5.75 -8.78 -1.42
C TRP A 65 -6.90 -9.21 -2.31
N GLU A 66 -8.08 -9.22 -1.75
CA GLU A 66 -9.34 -9.44 -2.46
C GLU A 66 -10.20 -8.21 -2.29
N ILE A 67 -10.66 -7.62 -3.39
CA ILE A 67 -11.59 -6.48 -3.37
C ILE A 67 -12.86 -6.88 -4.08
N PHE A 68 -13.95 -6.76 -3.33
CA PHE A 68 -15.30 -6.99 -3.80
C PHE A 68 -16.04 -5.66 -3.91
N PHE A 69 -16.74 -5.45 -5.00
CA PHE A 69 -17.65 -4.34 -5.22
C PHE A 69 -19.04 -4.91 -5.49
N ASP A 70 -20.00 -4.61 -4.61
CA ASP A 70 -21.34 -5.21 -4.62
C ASP A 70 -21.25 -6.75 -4.74
N ASP A 71 -20.50 -7.39 -3.83
CA ASP A 71 -20.24 -8.84 -3.74
C ASP A 71 -19.51 -9.47 -4.95
N ARG A 72 -19.17 -8.69 -5.97
CA ARG A 72 -18.39 -9.15 -7.11
C ARG A 72 -16.91 -8.91 -6.87
N LEU A 73 -16.09 -9.96 -6.95
CA LEU A 73 -14.63 -9.83 -6.93
C LEU A 73 -14.16 -9.04 -8.16
N ILE A 74 -13.59 -7.85 -7.94
CA ILE A 74 -13.11 -6.95 -8.99
C ILE A 74 -11.58 -6.88 -9.05
N TRP A 75 -10.88 -7.26 -7.97
CA TRP A 75 -9.44 -7.27 -7.96
C TRP A 75 -8.89 -8.30 -6.99
N LEU A 76 -7.88 -9.06 -7.46
CA LEU A 76 -7.12 -10.02 -6.67
C LEU A 76 -5.63 -9.73 -6.89
N ASP A 77 -4.89 -9.50 -5.82
CA ASP A 77 -3.43 -9.49 -5.80
C ASP A 77 -2.93 -10.61 -4.88
N ASN A 78 -1.96 -11.38 -5.32
CA ASN A 78 -1.36 -12.45 -4.54
C ASN A 78 0.16 -12.34 -4.67
N PHE A 79 0.73 -11.51 -3.81
CA PHE A 79 2.16 -11.30 -3.75
C PHE A 79 2.80 -12.42 -2.91
N TYR A 80 3.77 -13.14 -3.51
CA TYR A 80 4.45 -14.23 -2.86
C TYR A 80 5.96 -14.15 -3.08
N ILE A 81 6.73 -14.30 -2.01
CA ILE A 81 8.18 -14.42 -2.01
C ILE A 81 8.57 -15.61 -1.15
N ASP A 82 9.38 -16.52 -1.69
CA ASP A 82 9.98 -17.68 -1.00
C ASP A 82 11.51 -17.67 -1.08
N ASP A 83 12.08 -16.90 -2.00
CA ASP A 83 13.52 -16.61 -2.09
C ASP A 83 13.74 -15.11 -1.93
N MET A 84 13.88 -14.69 -0.67
CA MET A 84 14.02 -13.28 -0.32
C MET A 84 15.31 -12.67 -0.90
N ASP A 85 16.43 -13.39 -0.82
CA ASP A 85 17.72 -12.89 -1.29
C ASP A 85 17.72 -12.67 -2.80
N PHE A 86 17.14 -13.59 -3.55
CA PHE A 86 17.01 -13.48 -5.00
C PHE A 86 16.10 -12.31 -5.37
N ILE A 87 14.89 -12.24 -4.81
CA ILE A 87 13.89 -11.24 -5.24
C ILE A 87 14.30 -9.81 -4.87
N VAL A 88 14.96 -9.63 -3.71
CA VAL A 88 15.48 -8.32 -3.31
C VAL A 88 16.54 -7.81 -4.28
N LYS A 89 17.44 -8.67 -4.74
CA LYS A 89 18.54 -8.29 -5.63
C LYS A 89 18.12 -8.20 -7.10
N HIS A 90 17.12 -8.98 -7.51
CA HIS A 90 16.74 -9.09 -8.91
C HIS A 90 16.12 -7.80 -9.46
N PRO A 91 16.58 -7.29 -10.64
CA PRO A 91 16.06 -6.03 -11.21
C PRO A 91 14.56 -6.03 -11.49
N ALA A 92 13.99 -7.17 -11.89
CA ALA A 92 12.55 -7.33 -12.10
C ALA A 92 11.77 -7.65 -10.81
N GLY A 93 12.48 -7.84 -9.68
CA GLY A 93 11.91 -7.99 -8.35
C GLY A 93 11.89 -6.66 -7.60
N LEU A 94 12.49 -6.66 -6.40
CA LEU A 94 12.55 -5.45 -5.59
C LEU A 94 13.73 -4.52 -5.97
N ASN A 95 14.69 -4.99 -6.76
CA ASN A 95 15.84 -4.22 -7.26
C ASN A 95 16.52 -3.40 -6.15
N GLY A 96 16.94 -4.09 -5.09
CA GLY A 96 17.60 -3.53 -3.92
C GLY A 96 16.68 -2.86 -2.90
N ALA A 97 15.38 -2.77 -3.13
CA ALA A 97 14.47 -2.22 -2.13
C ALA A 97 14.29 -3.20 -0.96
N ASN A 98 14.31 -2.65 0.25
CA ASN A 98 14.07 -3.36 1.50
C ASN A 98 12.78 -2.90 2.20
N ALA A 99 12.05 -2.02 1.55
CA ALA A 99 10.75 -1.53 2.01
C ALA A 99 9.82 -1.37 0.82
N PHE A 100 8.58 -1.79 0.96
CA PHE A 100 7.54 -1.60 -0.03
C PHE A 100 6.20 -1.31 0.62
N ALA A 101 5.35 -0.60 -0.10
CA ALA A 101 4.04 -0.22 0.38
C ALA A 101 3.00 -0.20 -0.73
N SER A 102 1.76 -0.34 -0.33
CA SER A 102 0.59 -0.22 -1.20
C SER A 102 -0.41 0.74 -0.59
N ILE A 103 -0.98 1.61 -1.41
CA ILE A 103 -2.22 2.33 -1.10
C ILE A 103 -3.24 1.93 -2.15
N VAL A 104 -4.37 1.46 -1.70
CA VAL A 104 -5.47 1.03 -2.54
C VAL A 104 -6.70 1.88 -2.21
N TYR A 105 -7.35 2.39 -3.24
CA TYR A 105 -8.60 3.11 -3.08
C TYR A 105 -9.63 2.56 -4.07
N THR A 106 -10.85 2.38 -3.61
CA THR A 106 -11.94 1.91 -4.47
C THR A 106 -13.20 2.77 -4.29
N SER A 107 -13.81 3.08 -5.42
CA SER A 107 -15.08 3.81 -5.55
C SER A 107 -15.58 3.69 -6.98
N ALA A 108 -16.85 4.02 -7.20
CA ALA A 108 -17.44 4.02 -8.54
C ALA A 108 -16.75 4.97 -9.55
N ASN A 109 -16.10 6.04 -9.06
CA ASN A 109 -15.55 7.12 -9.89
C ASN A 109 -14.02 7.23 -9.84
N VAL A 110 -13.34 6.13 -9.56
CA VAL A 110 -11.90 6.12 -9.29
C VAL A 110 -11.05 6.67 -10.45
N LEU A 111 -11.46 6.46 -11.70
CA LEU A 111 -10.73 6.91 -12.90
C LEU A 111 -10.57 8.44 -12.97
N ASN A 112 -11.49 9.20 -12.39
CA ASN A 112 -11.44 10.67 -12.41
C ASN A 112 -10.24 11.24 -11.65
N TYR A 113 -9.58 10.44 -10.81
CA TYR A 113 -8.51 10.90 -9.92
C TYR A 113 -7.10 10.54 -10.40
N ILE A 114 -6.95 9.69 -11.41
CA ILE A 114 -5.65 9.10 -11.77
C ILE A 114 -4.61 10.15 -12.20
N ASP A 115 -5.00 11.14 -13.00
CA ASP A 115 -4.06 12.14 -13.52
C ASP A 115 -3.58 13.09 -12.41
N GLU A 116 -4.46 13.49 -11.51
CA GLU A 116 -4.10 14.33 -10.38
C GLU A 116 -3.24 13.56 -9.37
N ALA A 117 -3.56 12.29 -9.10
CA ALA A 117 -2.73 11.44 -8.26
C ALA A 117 -1.32 11.24 -8.85
N ARG A 118 -1.20 11.10 -10.18
CA ARG A 118 0.09 11.03 -10.86
C ARG A 118 0.90 12.33 -10.75
N LYS A 119 0.26 13.50 -10.74
CA LYS A 119 0.94 14.77 -10.47
C LYS A 119 1.48 14.80 -9.05
N ILE A 120 0.69 14.39 -8.07
CA ILE A 120 1.09 14.33 -6.68
C ILE A 120 2.37 13.52 -6.49
N ILE A 121 2.46 12.32 -7.06
CA ILE A 121 3.61 11.45 -6.84
C ILE A 121 4.89 11.93 -7.52
N LYS A 122 4.83 12.78 -8.55
CA LYS A 122 6.02 13.36 -9.21
C LYS A 122 6.86 14.26 -8.29
N GLU A 123 6.28 14.75 -7.20
CA GLU A 123 6.99 15.57 -6.21
C GLU A 123 8.03 14.77 -5.40
N PHE A 124 7.87 13.44 -5.31
CA PHE A 124 8.68 12.58 -4.46
C PHE A 124 9.88 12.02 -5.22
N LYS A 125 11.08 12.19 -4.65
CA LYS A 125 12.36 11.76 -5.24
C LYS A 125 12.98 10.65 -4.41
N ASN A 126 13.92 9.92 -5.01
CA ASN A 126 14.67 8.82 -4.38
C ASN A 126 13.79 7.66 -3.88
N ILE A 127 12.63 7.51 -4.51
CA ILE A 127 11.67 6.43 -4.27
C ILE A 127 11.04 6.03 -5.60
N ARG A 128 10.73 4.76 -5.77
CA ARG A 128 9.98 4.27 -6.93
C ARG A 128 8.51 4.22 -6.59
N ILE A 129 7.70 4.94 -7.33
CA ILE A 129 6.24 5.01 -7.13
C ILE A 129 5.55 4.79 -8.47
N GLY A 130 4.58 3.89 -8.49
CA GLY A 130 3.72 3.64 -9.64
C GLY A 130 2.24 3.70 -9.26
N ILE A 131 1.43 4.24 -10.17
CA ILE A 131 -0.04 4.32 -10.00
C ILE A 131 -0.70 3.71 -11.23
N THR A 132 -1.69 2.88 -10.99
CA THR A 132 -2.60 2.34 -11.99
C THR A 132 -4.04 2.30 -11.47
N VAL A 133 -4.98 2.10 -12.39
CA VAL A 133 -6.38 1.79 -12.08
C VAL A 133 -6.75 0.54 -12.85
N ILE A 134 -7.34 -0.42 -12.17
CA ILE A 134 -7.91 -1.65 -12.74
C ILE A 134 -9.36 -1.70 -12.29
N ASP A 135 -10.29 -1.74 -13.21
CA ASP A 135 -11.73 -1.59 -12.94
C ASP A 135 -11.99 -0.38 -12.03
N ASN A 136 -12.60 -0.59 -10.88
CA ASN A 136 -12.87 0.45 -9.88
C ASN A 136 -11.83 0.50 -8.74
N VAL A 137 -10.62 -0.02 -8.98
CA VAL A 137 -9.55 -0.07 -7.99
C VAL A 137 -8.37 0.79 -8.42
N PHE A 138 -8.09 1.84 -7.66
CA PHE A 138 -6.86 2.61 -7.73
C PHE A 138 -5.78 1.94 -6.91
N ILE A 139 -4.60 1.78 -7.49
CA ILE A 139 -3.48 1.09 -6.87
C ILE A 139 -2.25 1.99 -6.97
N CYS A 140 -1.65 2.32 -5.83
CA CYS A 140 -0.36 2.98 -5.75
C CYS A 140 0.62 2.04 -5.06
N LYS A 141 1.68 1.63 -5.77
CA LYS A 141 2.76 0.80 -5.22
C LYS A 141 4.01 1.65 -5.06
N MET A 142 4.73 1.43 -3.96
CA MET A 142 5.96 2.16 -3.61
C MET A 142 7.06 1.18 -3.22
N LEU A 143 8.30 1.49 -3.64
CA LEU A 143 9.51 0.72 -3.28
C LEU A 143 10.63 1.68 -2.88
N SER A 144 11.36 1.37 -1.81
CA SER A 144 12.52 2.15 -1.36
C SER A 144 13.60 1.27 -0.75
N CYS A 145 14.85 1.71 -0.89
CA CYS A 145 15.97 1.17 -0.14
C CYS A 145 16.11 1.84 1.24
N ASP A 146 15.32 2.88 1.51
CA ASP A 146 15.30 3.64 2.75
C ASP A 146 13.90 3.52 3.39
N GLN A 147 13.82 2.76 4.49
CA GLN A 147 12.59 2.49 5.24
C GLN A 147 12.00 3.78 5.83
N TYR A 148 12.84 4.67 6.35
CA TYR A 148 12.39 5.95 6.91
C TYR A 148 11.78 6.86 5.82
N LEU A 149 12.45 6.95 4.67
CA LEU A 149 11.96 7.73 3.54
C LEU A 149 10.63 7.19 3.02
N LEU A 150 10.50 5.86 2.90
CA LEU A 150 9.24 5.23 2.49
C LEU A 150 8.11 5.59 3.45
N ARG A 151 8.33 5.40 4.78
CA ARG A 151 7.32 5.72 5.81
C ARG A 151 6.89 7.19 5.75
N LYS A 152 7.86 8.10 5.67
CA LYS A 152 7.61 9.53 5.56
C LYS A 152 6.76 9.88 4.33
N TYR A 153 7.14 9.38 3.16
CA TYR A 153 6.44 9.69 1.91
C TYR A 153 5.10 8.99 1.81
N TYR A 154 4.99 7.78 2.31
CA TYR A 154 3.72 7.07 2.41
C TYR A 154 2.68 7.89 3.19
N GLY A 155 3.04 8.41 4.36
CA GLY A 155 2.14 9.25 5.14
C GLY A 155 1.73 10.53 4.42
N ILE A 156 2.68 11.24 3.79
CA ILE A 156 2.39 12.47 3.04
C ILE A 156 1.47 12.17 1.84
N ILE A 157 1.76 11.11 1.08
CA ILE A 157 0.96 10.67 -0.07
C ILE A 157 -0.45 10.28 0.38
N TRP A 158 -0.56 9.51 1.48
CA TRP A 158 -1.85 9.18 2.08
C TRP A 158 -2.69 10.41 2.38
N ALA A 159 -2.11 11.39 3.07
CA ALA A 159 -2.81 12.62 3.41
C ALA A 159 -3.27 13.41 2.17
N LYS A 160 -2.43 13.48 1.12
CA LYS A 160 -2.79 14.09 -0.15
C LYS A 160 -3.90 13.32 -0.88
N PHE A 161 -3.86 11.98 -0.88
CA PHE A 161 -4.89 11.14 -1.47
C PHE A 161 -6.21 11.22 -0.69
N ARG A 162 -6.15 11.29 0.63
CA ARG A 162 -7.31 11.54 1.48
C ARG A 162 -8.03 12.82 1.11
N LYS A 163 -7.28 13.88 0.83
CA LYS A 163 -7.85 15.14 0.33
C LYS A 163 -8.41 14.99 -1.09
N LEU A 164 -7.67 14.32 -1.97
CA LEU A 164 -8.05 14.15 -3.37
C LEU A 164 -9.34 13.32 -3.53
N PHE A 165 -9.41 12.16 -2.87
CA PHE A 165 -10.51 11.21 -3.03
C PHE A 165 -11.73 11.54 -2.17
N GLY A 166 -11.49 12.02 -0.95
CA GLY A 166 -12.52 12.22 0.07
C GLY A 166 -12.90 13.67 0.33
N ASN A 167 -12.11 14.63 -0.18
CA ASN A 167 -12.21 16.04 0.18
C ASN A 167 -12.04 16.30 1.68
N TYR A 168 -11.32 15.42 2.40
CA TYR A 168 -10.99 15.60 3.81
C TYR A 168 -9.70 16.39 3.99
N GLN A 169 -9.46 16.86 5.21
CA GLN A 169 -8.19 17.54 5.52
C GLN A 169 -7.00 16.60 5.30
N ALA A 170 -5.92 17.13 4.72
CA ALA A 170 -4.69 16.39 4.48
C ALA A 170 -3.85 16.24 5.77
N THR A 171 -4.42 15.58 6.77
CA THR A 171 -3.81 15.34 8.09
C THR A 171 -3.67 13.83 8.34
N LEU A 172 -2.66 13.46 9.12
CA LEU A 172 -2.43 12.10 9.57
C LEU A 172 -2.89 11.93 11.03
N PRO A 173 -3.19 10.72 11.47
CA PRO A 173 -3.38 10.41 12.88
C PRO A 173 -2.13 10.74 13.71
N ARG A 174 -2.30 11.05 15.00
CA ARG A 174 -1.19 11.45 15.90
C ARG A 174 -0.03 10.46 15.92
N LEU A 175 -0.32 9.15 15.82
CA LEU A 175 0.69 8.09 15.77
C LEU A 175 1.67 8.16 14.57
N TRP A 176 1.36 8.99 13.56
CA TRP A 176 2.23 9.19 12.40
C TRP A 176 3.25 10.33 12.59
N TYR A 177 3.13 11.10 13.66
CA TYR A 177 4.03 12.22 14.00
C TYR A 177 5.07 11.86 15.08
N VAL A 178 5.17 10.58 15.43
CA VAL A 178 6.11 10.07 16.44
C VAL A 178 7.35 9.48 15.77
#